data_fa3afd2b6813b631cff07a4eeb1bec0d
#
_entry.id   fa3afd2b6813b631cff07a4eeb1bec0d
#
_cell.length_a   1.000
_cell.length_b   1.000
_cell.length_c   1.000
_cell.angle_alpha   90.00
_cell.angle_beta   90.00
_cell.angle_gamma   90.00
#
_symmetry.space_group_name_H-M   'P 1'
#
loop_
_entity.id
_entity.type
_entity.pdbx_description
1 polymer ?
#
loop_
_entity_poly.entity_id
_entity_poly.type
_entity_poly.pdbx_seq_one_letter_code
_entity_poly.pdbx_strand_id
1 'polypeptide(L)'
;MMNKLFVYINGMLAGELWLDDQNRFCFQYSKEWLGEHDSFHLSVSLPLQEKPFLNDSCYSYFTNLLPEAKVLTALSRKLGIAEEDKFSLLRAIGGDCAGAVSLYPPDVDYPGPNDYKYEPFSEKDLAEKITELGINPLLAAEERRLSLAGGMEKLPVYIKDHRIYLPLNGAPTTHIIKTPVKDLQGVVTNEAYCMSLAKNLGFDVPDVDILKVRDLWLYAVRRYDRKIEEKGIVRLVQEDFCQALNRNAQQKYNYSLKECFDLIRIECSNPIEDSRKLLNLILFNGLIGNADGHAKNISLLHDENGTTLAPFYDLVSTMVYPQFTKKMPMKIAGKKRQFGHLQKHHFDSLSEEIGMKPNILIKAALNLANRIMTVTEITATEFKAQYGSIEMVDKINSVISFHARSLIDTLSAYPVQK
;
A
#
# COMPACT_ATOMS: atom_id res chain seq x y z
N MET A 1 -19.28 -24.82 -14.10
CA MET A 1 -19.71 -23.58 -13.42
C MET A 1 -18.88 -23.20 -12.19
N MET A 2 -17.97 -24.05 -11.71
CA MET A 2 -17.16 -23.76 -10.49
C MET A 2 -15.99 -22.77 -10.68
N ASN A 3 -15.60 -22.46 -11.90
CA ASN A 3 -14.38 -21.71 -12.21
C ASN A 3 -14.65 -20.30 -12.73
N LYS A 4 -15.67 -19.60 -12.20
CA LYS A 4 -16.02 -18.25 -12.58
C LYS A 4 -16.28 -17.38 -11.34
N LEU A 5 -15.84 -16.10 -11.40
CA LEU A 5 -16.14 -15.04 -10.44
C LEU A 5 -16.65 -13.81 -11.17
N PHE A 6 -17.67 -13.17 -10.65
CA PHE A 6 -18.08 -11.83 -11.08
C PHE A 6 -17.23 -10.79 -10.39
N VAL A 7 -16.79 -9.81 -11.15
CA VAL A 7 -15.95 -8.68 -10.71
C VAL A 7 -16.83 -7.45 -10.63
N TYR A 8 -17.01 -6.92 -9.43
CA TYR A 8 -17.81 -5.73 -9.18
C TYR A 8 -16.96 -4.54 -8.78
N ILE A 9 -17.39 -3.34 -9.17
CA ILE A 9 -16.89 -2.04 -8.71
C ILE A 9 -18.09 -1.25 -8.17
N ASN A 10 -18.09 -0.97 -6.89
CA ASN A 10 -19.18 -0.22 -6.22
C ASN A 10 -20.59 -0.72 -6.58
N GLY A 11 -20.76 -2.03 -6.73
CA GLY A 11 -22.05 -2.66 -7.04
C GLY A 11 -22.37 -2.85 -8.53
N MET A 12 -21.58 -2.26 -9.41
CA MET A 12 -21.71 -2.48 -10.86
C MET A 12 -20.87 -3.67 -11.30
N LEU A 13 -21.41 -4.52 -12.16
CA LEU A 13 -20.69 -5.63 -12.75
C LEU A 13 -19.67 -5.10 -13.76
N ALA A 14 -18.40 -5.08 -13.37
CA ALA A 14 -17.31 -4.63 -14.24
C ALA A 14 -16.84 -5.72 -15.21
N GLY A 15 -16.98 -7.00 -14.84
CA GLY A 15 -16.54 -8.08 -15.72
C GLY A 15 -16.61 -9.45 -15.07
N GLU A 16 -15.98 -10.40 -15.73
CA GLU A 16 -15.93 -11.81 -15.33
C GLU A 16 -14.49 -12.31 -15.32
N LEU A 17 -14.12 -13.00 -14.25
CA LEU A 17 -12.84 -13.69 -14.09
C LEU A 17 -13.09 -15.19 -14.08
N TRP A 18 -12.35 -15.96 -14.88
CA TRP A 18 -12.49 -17.42 -14.91
C TRP A 18 -11.16 -18.13 -15.15
N LEU A 19 -11.15 -19.44 -14.95
CA LEU A 19 -10.06 -20.31 -15.39
C LEU A 19 -10.42 -20.99 -16.70
N ASP A 20 -9.49 -20.95 -17.68
CA ASP A 20 -9.62 -21.70 -18.91
C ASP A 20 -9.32 -23.23 -18.71
N ASP A 21 -9.39 -24.01 -19.78
CA ASP A 21 -9.14 -25.46 -19.75
C ASP A 21 -7.72 -25.85 -19.33
N GLN A 22 -6.79 -24.88 -19.32
CA GLN A 22 -5.41 -25.04 -18.85
C GLN A 22 -5.18 -24.44 -17.46
N ASN A 23 -6.25 -24.12 -16.72
CA ASN A 23 -6.23 -23.45 -15.41
C ASN A 23 -5.52 -22.08 -15.43
N ARG A 24 -5.57 -21.35 -16.55
CA ARG A 24 -5.02 -20.00 -16.65
C ARG A 24 -6.10 -18.98 -16.37
N PHE A 25 -5.73 -17.89 -15.71
CA PHE A 25 -6.62 -16.77 -15.42
C PHE A 25 -7.02 -16.06 -16.71
N CYS A 26 -8.32 -15.83 -16.87
CA CYS A 26 -8.90 -15.06 -17.97
C CYS A 26 -9.86 -14.04 -17.40
N PHE A 27 -9.84 -12.83 -17.93
CA PHE A 27 -10.75 -11.74 -17.51
C PHE A 27 -11.35 -11.06 -18.74
N GLN A 28 -12.62 -10.69 -18.66
CA GLN A 28 -13.30 -9.91 -19.69
C GLN A 28 -14.18 -8.85 -19.02
N TYR A 29 -14.11 -7.63 -19.49
CA TYR A 29 -15.06 -6.58 -19.10
C TYR A 29 -16.47 -6.93 -19.54
N SER A 30 -17.46 -6.56 -18.74
CA SER A 30 -18.87 -6.67 -19.11
C SER A 30 -19.21 -5.61 -20.19
N LYS A 31 -20.24 -5.90 -20.96
CA LYS A 31 -20.73 -4.93 -21.97
C LYS A 31 -21.35 -3.70 -21.29
N GLU A 32 -21.98 -3.92 -20.13
CA GLU A 32 -22.56 -2.88 -19.30
C GLU A 32 -21.48 -1.90 -18.86
N TRP A 33 -20.37 -2.42 -18.31
CA TRP A 33 -19.23 -1.59 -17.88
C TRP A 33 -18.60 -0.82 -19.03
N LEU A 34 -18.38 -1.48 -20.18
CA LEU A 34 -17.81 -0.83 -21.36
C LEU A 34 -18.74 0.21 -21.99
N GLY A 35 -20.06 0.10 -21.77
CA GLY A 35 -21.07 1.04 -22.27
C GLY A 35 -21.28 2.26 -21.38
N GLU A 36 -20.78 2.28 -20.15
CA GLU A 36 -20.89 3.43 -19.25
C GLU A 36 -19.98 4.57 -19.71
N HIS A 37 -20.50 5.80 -19.66
CA HIS A 37 -19.76 6.99 -20.07
C HIS A 37 -18.50 7.22 -19.23
N ASP A 38 -18.59 6.92 -17.95
CA ASP A 38 -17.53 7.17 -16.97
C ASP A 38 -16.75 5.88 -16.62
N SER A 39 -16.79 4.87 -17.50
CA SER A 39 -16.03 3.65 -17.31
C SER A 39 -14.53 3.89 -17.42
N PHE A 40 -13.77 3.23 -16.57
CA PHE A 40 -12.31 3.27 -16.56
C PHE A 40 -11.73 1.87 -16.34
N HIS A 41 -10.46 1.70 -16.62
CA HIS A 41 -9.81 0.41 -16.51
C HIS A 41 -9.57 0.01 -15.03
N LEU A 42 -9.57 -1.30 -14.77
CA LEU A 42 -9.21 -1.86 -13.45
C LEU A 42 -7.71 -1.69 -13.14
N SER A 43 -6.91 -1.70 -14.18
CA SER A 43 -5.46 -1.64 -14.14
C SER A 43 -4.94 -1.14 -15.49
N VAL A 44 -3.80 -0.48 -15.48
CA VAL A 44 -3.09 -0.13 -16.71
C VAL A 44 -2.68 -1.36 -17.52
N SER A 45 -2.52 -2.51 -16.86
CA SER A 45 -2.28 -3.81 -17.51
C SER A 45 -3.54 -4.48 -18.04
N LEU A 46 -4.72 -3.94 -17.71
CA LEU A 46 -6.04 -4.41 -18.14
C LEU A 46 -6.86 -3.24 -18.74
N PRO A 47 -6.41 -2.60 -19.85
CA PRO A 47 -7.12 -1.48 -20.47
C PRO A 47 -8.52 -1.88 -20.93
N LEU A 48 -9.43 -0.90 -21.11
CA LEU A 48 -10.80 -1.17 -21.57
C LEU A 48 -10.77 -1.79 -22.97
N GLN A 49 -11.32 -2.99 -23.11
CA GLN A 49 -11.50 -3.69 -24.39
C GLN A 49 -12.59 -4.76 -24.32
N GLU A 50 -13.20 -5.07 -25.47
CA GLU A 50 -14.24 -6.11 -25.54
C GLU A 50 -13.65 -7.55 -25.50
N LYS A 51 -12.42 -7.72 -26.00
CA LYS A 51 -11.77 -9.05 -26.03
C LYS A 51 -11.30 -9.46 -24.65
N PRO A 52 -11.37 -10.75 -24.32
CA PRO A 52 -10.84 -11.23 -23.04
C PRO A 52 -9.32 -11.07 -22.97
N PHE A 53 -8.85 -10.77 -21.76
CA PHE A 53 -7.44 -10.88 -21.38
C PHE A 53 -7.16 -12.33 -21.00
N LEU A 54 -6.01 -12.81 -21.43
CA LEU A 54 -5.58 -14.18 -21.18
C LEU A 54 -4.28 -14.16 -20.35
N ASN A 55 -4.27 -14.95 -19.29
CA ASN A 55 -3.15 -15.31 -18.44
C ASN A 55 -2.42 -14.16 -17.71
N ASP A 56 -1.26 -13.70 -18.20
CA ASP A 56 -0.26 -13.01 -17.37
C ASP A 56 -0.76 -11.73 -16.69
N SER A 57 -1.40 -10.84 -17.42
CA SER A 57 -1.95 -9.61 -16.85
C SER A 57 -3.06 -9.90 -15.81
N CYS A 58 -3.96 -10.85 -16.14
CA CYS A 58 -5.03 -11.26 -15.22
C CYS A 58 -4.44 -11.88 -13.94
N TYR A 59 -3.51 -12.83 -14.09
CA TYR A 59 -2.88 -13.49 -12.96
C TYR A 59 -2.19 -12.48 -12.03
N SER A 60 -1.36 -11.61 -12.59
CA SER A 60 -0.65 -10.60 -11.81
C SER A 60 -1.60 -9.64 -11.10
N TYR A 61 -2.62 -9.13 -11.78
CA TYR A 61 -3.56 -8.20 -11.18
C TYR A 61 -4.35 -8.86 -10.03
N PHE A 62 -5.04 -9.96 -10.29
CA PHE A 62 -5.95 -10.56 -9.31
C PHE A 62 -5.23 -11.25 -8.15
N THR A 63 -4.08 -11.89 -8.39
CA THR A 63 -3.35 -12.54 -7.29
C THR A 63 -2.67 -11.57 -6.33
N ASN A 64 -2.34 -10.35 -6.78
CA ASN A 64 -1.83 -9.30 -5.90
C ASN A 64 -2.90 -8.72 -4.95
N LEU A 65 -4.18 -9.00 -5.16
CA LEU A 65 -5.25 -8.69 -4.20
C LEU A 65 -5.23 -9.59 -2.96
N LEU A 66 -4.57 -10.75 -3.03
CA LEU A 66 -4.46 -11.69 -1.92
C LEU A 66 -3.40 -11.27 -0.89
N PRO A 67 -3.55 -11.70 0.37
CA PRO A 67 -2.49 -11.58 1.38
C PRO A 67 -1.21 -12.32 0.98
N GLU A 68 -0.12 -12.03 1.67
CA GLU A 68 1.20 -12.60 1.40
C GLU A 68 1.80 -13.33 2.60
N ALA A 69 2.86 -14.09 2.34
CA ALA A 69 3.72 -14.71 3.33
C ALA A 69 2.95 -15.46 4.44
N LYS A 70 3.28 -15.23 5.69
CA LYS A 70 2.67 -15.93 6.85
C LYS A 70 1.15 -15.79 6.91
N VAL A 71 0.61 -14.66 6.46
CA VAL A 71 -0.84 -14.39 6.45
C VAL A 71 -1.53 -15.30 5.45
N LEU A 72 -0.98 -15.45 4.24
CA LEU A 72 -1.50 -16.37 3.23
C LEU A 72 -1.44 -17.82 3.71
N THR A 73 -0.31 -18.25 4.27
CA THR A 73 -0.14 -19.61 4.82
C THR A 73 -1.18 -19.93 5.90
N ALA A 74 -1.41 -19.01 6.84
CA ALA A 74 -2.38 -19.21 7.90
C ALA A 74 -3.80 -19.30 7.35
N LEU A 75 -4.15 -18.44 6.38
CA LEU A 75 -5.44 -18.44 5.71
C LEU A 75 -5.68 -19.72 4.93
N SER A 76 -4.70 -20.16 4.12
CA SER A 76 -4.76 -21.41 3.36
C SER A 76 -5.03 -22.63 4.24
N ARG A 77 -4.32 -22.74 5.36
CA ARG A 77 -4.54 -23.81 6.35
C ARG A 77 -5.96 -23.78 6.92
N LYS A 78 -6.46 -22.60 7.27
CA LYS A 78 -7.78 -22.45 7.84
C LYS A 78 -8.89 -22.80 6.85
N LEU A 79 -8.77 -22.33 5.60
CA LEU A 79 -9.75 -22.59 4.54
C LEU A 79 -9.63 -24.00 3.95
N GLY A 80 -8.54 -24.73 4.23
CA GLY A 80 -8.26 -26.01 3.57
C GLY A 80 -7.99 -25.88 2.07
N ILE A 81 -7.51 -24.69 1.63
CA ILE A 81 -7.21 -24.37 0.25
C ILE A 81 -5.68 -24.25 0.11
N ALA A 82 -5.09 -24.90 -0.90
CA ALA A 82 -3.66 -24.79 -1.16
C ALA A 82 -3.25 -23.33 -1.50
N GLU A 83 -2.05 -22.91 -1.07
CA GLU A 83 -1.54 -21.55 -1.35
C GLU A 83 -1.39 -21.26 -2.85
N GLU A 84 -1.18 -22.30 -3.65
CA GLU A 84 -1.05 -22.24 -5.10
C GLU A 84 -2.40 -22.05 -5.80
N ASP A 85 -3.51 -22.48 -5.17
CA ASP A 85 -4.86 -22.32 -5.71
C ASP A 85 -5.38 -20.91 -5.45
N LYS A 86 -4.78 -19.93 -6.15
CA LYS A 86 -5.11 -18.52 -6.02
C LYS A 86 -6.56 -18.22 -6.39
N PHE A 87 -7.15 -18.97 -7.33
CA PHE A 87 -8.52 -18.75 -7.75
C PHE A 87 -9.52 -19.10 -6.64
N SER A 88 -9.35 -20.26 -6.02
CA SER A 88 -10.19 -20.67 -4.88
C SER A 88 -10.02 -19.75 -3.67
N LEU A 89 -8.80 -19.23 -3.44
CA LEU A 89 -8.57 -18.21 -2.40
C LEU A 89 -9.32 -16.93 -2.71
N LEU A 90 -9.25 -16.40 -3.94
CA LEU A 90 -10.03 -15.23 -4.37
C LEU A 90 -11.53 -15.46 -4.24
N ARG A 91 -12.01 -16.66 -4.61
CA ARG A 91 -13.41 -17.06 -4.41
C ARG A 91 -13.82 -17.00 -2.94
N ALA A 92 -12.95 -17.41 -2.04
CA ALA A 92 -13.26 -17.47 -0.61
C ALA A 92 -13.25 -16.08 0.05
N ILE A 93 -12.26 -15.23 -0.27
CA ILE A 93 -12.03 -13.99 0.48
C ILE A 93 -12.10 -12.70 -0.35
N GLY A 94 -12.32 -12.76 -1.66
CA GLY A 94 -12.27 -11.59 -2.57
C GLY A 94 -13.45 -10.62 -2.45
N GLY A 95 -14.27 -10.69 -1.42
CA GLY A 95 -15.49 -9.85 -1.29
C GLY A 95 -15.20 -8.37 -0.99
N ASP A 96 -14.14 -8.04 -0.24
CA ASP A 96 -13.64 -6.66 -0.04
C ASP A 96 -12.12 -6.65 -0.13
N CYS A 97 -11.60 -6.23 -1.26
CA CYS A 97 -10.17 -6.16 -1.53
C CYS A 97 -9.60 -4.76 -1.26
N ALA A 98 -8.29 -4.61 -1.47
CA ALA A 98 -7.69 -3.30 -1.65
C ALA A 98 -8.30 -2.64 -2.91
N GLY A 99 -8.62 -1.35 -2.84
CA GLY A 99 -9.33 -0.66 -3.89
C GLY A 99 -10.85 -0.93 -3.91
N ALA A 100 -11.44 -0.88 -5.09
CA ALA A 100 -12.88 -0.97 -5.28
C ALA A 100 -13.35 -2.37 -5.73
N VAL A 101 -12.43 -3.24 -6.10
CA VAL A 101 -12.76 -4.56 -6.66
C VAL A 101 -13.34 -5.49 -5.60
N SER A 102 -14.46 -6.12 -5.94
CA SER A 102 -15.07 -7.20 -5.18
C SER A 102 -15.34 -8.39 -6.07
N LEU A 103 -15.04 -9.59 -5.61
CA LEU A 103 -15.15 -10.84 -6.35
C LEU A 103 -16.20 -11.74 -5.72
N TYR A 104 -17.22 -12.10 -6.49
CA TYR A 104 -18.31 -12.97 -6.03
C TYR A 104 -18.52 -14.14 -6.99
N PRO A 105 -18.69 -15.36 -6.48
CA PRO A 105 -19.08 -16.49 -7.32
C PRO A 105 -20.54 -16.34 -7.80
N PRO A 106 -20.93 -16.97 -8.92
CA PRO A 106 -22.26 -16.83 -9.51
C PRO A 106 -23.43 -17.30 -8.61
N ASP A 107 -23.13 -18.10 -7.61
CA ASP A 107 -24.08 -18.65 -6.61
C ASP A 107 -24.23 -17.75 -5.38
N VAL A 108 -23.59 -16.58 -5.35
CA VAL A 108 -23.66 -15.59 -4.25
C VAL A 108 -24.05 -14.24 -4.82
N ASP A 109 -25.16 -13.70 -4.36
CA ASP A 109 -25.59 -12.37 -4.73
C ASP A 109 -24.60 -11.30 -4.21
N TYR A 110 -24.35 -10.28 -5.03
CA TYR A 110 -23.56 -9.13 -4.58
C TYR A 110 -24.36 -8.37 -3.51
N PRO A 111 -23.82 -8.19 -2.29
CA PRO A 111 -24.52 -7.45 -1.25
C PRO A 111 -24.56 -5.95 -1.59
N GLY A 112 -25.78 -5.41 -1.66
CA GLY A 112 -25.99 -3.98 -1.88
C GLY A 112 -25.83 -3.15 -0.60
N PRO A 113 -25.87 -1.81 -0.71
CA PRO A 113 -25.78 -0.92 0.45
C PRO A 113 -26.81 -1.17 1.55
N ASN A 114 -27.99 -1.70 1.20
CA ASN A 114 -29.03 -2.05 2.15
C ASN A 114 -28.74 -3.29 2.98
N ASP A 115 -27.80 -4.12 2.52
CA ASP A 115 -27.40 -5.36 3.21
C ASP A 115 -26.22 -5.12 4.16
N TYR A 116 -25.56 -3.98 4.04
CA TYR A 116 -24.40 -3.64 4.84
C TYR A 116 -24.72 -3.55 6.31
N LYS A 117 -23.92 -4.23 7.12
CA LYS A 117 -24.04 -4.21 8.58
C LYS A 117 -22.69 -3.92 9.21
N TYR A 118 -22.73 -3.23 10.34
CA TYR A 118 -21.58 -2.91 11.14
C TYR A 118 -21.82 -3.36 12.58
N GLU A 119 -21.08 -4.35 13.01
CA GLU A 119 -21.18 -4.88 14.37
C GLU A 119 -20.25 -4.12 15.30
N PRO A 120 -20.74 -3.51 16.39
CA PRO A 120 -19.88 -2.83 17.35
C PRO A 120 -18.84 -3.79 17.91
N PHE A 121 -17.60 -3.37 17.97
CA PHE A 121 -16.50 -4.16 18.46
C PHE A 121 -15.95 -3.52 19.73
N SER A 122 -16.19 -4.15 20.88
CA SER A 122 -15.73 -3.58 22.15
C SER A 122 -14.20 -3.67 22.26
N GLU A 123 -13.60 -2.75 23.02
CA GLU A 123 -12.16 -2.81 23.33
C GLU A 123 -11.77 -4.14 23.97
N LYS A 124 -12.66 -4.74 24.76
CA LYS A 124 -12.46 -6.05 25.37
C LYS A 124 -12.35 -7.13 24.31
N ASP A 125 -13.33 -7.20 23.39
CA ASP A 125 -13.36 -8.21 22.34
C ASP A 125 -12.18 -8.04 21.38
N LEU A 126 -11.80 -6.79 21.08
CA LEU A 126 -10.63 -6.49 20.25
C LEU A 126 -9.35 -6.98 20.91
N ALA A 127 -9.13 -6.65 22.19
CA ALA A 127 -7.96 -7.10 22.93
C ALA A 127 -7.90 -8.63 23.06
N GLU A 128 -9.03 -9.29 23.33
CA GLU A 128 -9.12 -10.74 23.43
C GLU A 128 -8.81 -11.40 22.09
N LYS A 129 -9.44 -10.95 21.00
CA LYS A 129 -9.17 -11.46 19.65
C LYS A 129 -7.72 -11.25 19.21
N ILE A 130 -7.13 -10.10 19.52
CA ILE A 130 -5.71 -9.85 19.24
C ILE A 130 -4.81 -10.79 20.07
N THR A 131 -5.15 -11.09 21.30
CA THR A 131 -4.35 -11.90 22.22
C THR A 131 -4.54 -13.41 22.00
N GLU A 132 -5.78 -13.87 21.82
CA GLU A 132 -6.13 -15.28 21.70
C GLU A 132 -5.72 -15.89 20.37
N LEU A 133 -5.78 -15.10 19.29
CA LEU A 133 -5.57 -15.61 17.93
C LEU A 133 -4.10 -15.66 17.53
N GLY A 134 -3.16 -15.31 18.45
CA GLY A 134 -1.74 -15.13 18.04
C GLY A 134 -1.69 -14.23 16.82
N ILE A 135 -2.71 -13.40 16.77
CA ILE A 135 -3.00 -12.38 15.80
C ILE A 135 -3.06 -12.90 14.35
N ASN A 136 -4.19 -13.49 14.02
CA ASN A 136 -4.60 -13.57 12.63
C ASN A 136 -5.96 -12.87 12.44
N PRO A 137 -5.99 -11.54 12.21
CA PRO A 137 -7.23 -10.80 11.98
C PRO A 137 -8.03 -11.32 10.78
N LEU A 138 -7.35 -12.00 9.84
CA LEU A 138 -8.00 -12.70 8.74
C LEU A 138 -8.86 -13.89 9.21
N LEU A 139 -8.65 -14.37 10.44
CA LEU A 139 -9.52 -15.38 11.02
C LEU A 139 -10.94 -14.85 11.33
N ALA A 140 -11.08 -13.54 11.50
CA ALA A 140 -12.36 -12.87 11.47
C ALA A 140 -12.90 -12.67 10.02
N ALA A 141 -12.08 -12.94 9.02
CA ALA A 141 -12.37 -12.65 7.61
C ALA A 141 -13.19 -13.76 6.91
N GLU A 142 -13.20 -14.98 7.42
CA GLU A 142 -13.89 -16.11 6.77
C GLU A 142 -15.38 -15.86 6.52
N GLU A 143 -16.07 -15.34 7.52
CA GLU A 143 -17.48 -14.96 7.39
C GLU A 143 -17.67 -13.62 6.66
N ARG A 144 -16.60 -12.83 6.48
CA ARG A 144 -16.63 -11.45 6.01
C ARG A 144 -16.04 -11.25 4.62
N ARG A 145 -15.37 -12.27 4.07
CA ARG A 145 -14.75 -12.25 2.73
C ARG A 145 -13.82 -11.05 2.51
N LEU A 146 -12.96 -10.73 3.50
CA LEU A 146 -12.03 -9.60 3.44
C LEU A 146 -10.65 -10.04 2.96
N SER A 147 -10.09 -9.33 1.99
CA SER A 147 -8.75 -9.55 1.46
C SER A 147 -7.96 -8.24 1.43
N LEU A 148 -6.88 -8.14 2.18
CA LEU A 148 -5.94 -7.03 2.10
C LEU A 148 -4.56 -7.55 1.71
N ALA A 149 -4.01 -7.01 0.64
CA ALA A 149 -2.66 -7.29 0.19
C ALA A 149 -1.61 -6.97 1.27
N GLY A 150 -0.50 -7.72 1.28
CA GLY A 150 0.66 -7.51 2.15
C GLY A 150 0.89 -8.63 3.16
N GLY A 151 2.07 -8.61 3.77
CA GLY A 151 2.58 -9.69 4.63
C GLY A 151 2.41 -9.45 6.14
N MET A 152 1.95 -8.28 6.57
CA MET A 152 1.65 -7.98 7.97
C MET A 152 0.18 -8.22 8.28
N GLU A 153 -0.09 -8.62 9.52
CA GLU A 153 -1.45 -8.81 10.02
C GLU A 153 -2.18 -7.47 10.08
N LYS A 154 -3.34 -7.40 9.42
CA LYS A 154 -4.15 -6.20 9.25
C LYS A 154 -5.60 -6.52 9.50
N LEU A 155 -6.29 -5.68 10.24
CA LEU A 155 -7.73 -5.78 10.47
C LEU A 155 -8.43 -4.59 9.81
N PRO A 156 -9.15 -4.79 8.69
CA PRO A 156 -9.99 -3.73 8.13
C PRO A 156 -11.23 -3.53 9.00
N VAL A 157 -11.48 -2.28 9.37
CA VAL A 157 -12.58 -1.88 10.27
C VAL A 157 -13.30 -0.64 9.76
N TYR A 158 -14.51 -0.43 10.25
CA TYR A 158 -15.19 0.84 10.15
C TYR A 158 -15.03 1.59 11.49
N ILE A 159 -14.49 2.80 11.45
CA ILE A 159 -14.38 3.66 12.64
C ILE A 159 -15.31 4.85 12.45
N LYS A 160 -16.21 5.05 13.41
CA LYS A 160 -17.10 6.20 13.51
C LYS A 160 -17.22 6.65 14.94
N ASP A 161 -17.12 7.96 15.18
CA ASP A 161 -17.24 8.58 16.51
C ASP A 161 -16.37 7.87 17.57
N HIS A 162 -15.09 7.60 17.21
CA HIS A 162 -14.09 6.87 18.02
C HIS A 162 -14.50 5.43 18.40
N ARG A 163 -15.51 4.86 17.78
CA ARG A 163 -15.93 3.47 17.98
C ARG A 163 -15.52 2.60 16.79
N ILE A 164 -15.07 1.42 17.11
CA ILE A 164 -14.65 0.42 16.10
C ILE A 164 -15.81 -0.52 15.82
N TYR A 165 -16.05 -0.77 14.54
CA TYR A 165 -17.06 -1.69 14.06
C TYR A 165 -16.43 -2.67 13.08
N LEU A 166 -16.86 -3.91 13.14
CA LEU A 166 -16.53 -4.92 12.14
C LEU A 166 -17.56 -4.90 11.00
N PRO A 167 -17.09 -4.88 9.74
CA PRO A 167 -17.98 -4.92 8.59
C PRO A 167 -18.55 -6.34 8.42
N LEU A 168 -19.81 -6.42 8.02
CA LEU A 168 -20.50 -7.65 7.63
C LEU A 168 -21.12 -7.44 6.25
N ASN A 169 -21.36 -8.55 5.53
CA ASN A 169 -22.05 -8.55 4.24
C ASN A 169 -21.41 -7.58 3.22
N GLY A 170 -20.08 -7.60 3.09
CA GLY A 170 -19.36 -6.76 2.14
C GLY A 170 -19.38 -5.25 2.44
N ALA A 171 -19.81 -4.85 3.65
CA ALA A 171 -19.81 -3.45 4.05
C ALA A 171 -18.40 -2.83 3.94
N PRO A 172 -18.26 -1.63 3.36
CA PRO A 172 -16.95 -1.00 3.17
C PRO A 172 -16.32 -0.59 4.50
N THR A 173 -15.01 -0.79 4.61
CA THR A 173 -14.21 -0.35 5.76
C THR A 173 -13.61 1.03 5.53
N THR A 174 -13.32 1.77 6.60
CA THR A 174 -12.70 3.10 6.54
C THR A 174 -11.27 3.14 7.02
N HIS A 175 -10.86 2.16 7.81
CA HIS A 175 -9.53 2.10 8.44
C HIS A 175 -8.94 0.69 8.37
N ILE A 176 -7.63 0.64 8.50
CA ILE A 176 -6.88 -0.58 8.71
C ILE A 176 -6.20 -0.47 10.07
N ILE A 177 -6.41 -1.46 10.94
CA ILE A 177 -5.68 -1.61 12.20
C ILE A 177 -4.54 -2.60 11.98
N LYS A 178 -3.33 -2.22 12.38
CA LYS A 178 -2.16 -3.12 12.46
C LYS A 178 -1.78 -3.31 13.91
N THR A 179 -1.31 -4.50 14.22
CA THR A 179 -1.00 -4.92 15.58
C THR A 179 0.51 -4.93 15.83
N PRO A 180 0.95 -4.91 17.09
CA PRO A 180 2.35 -5.12 17.42
C PRO A 180 2.86 -6.45 16.85
N VAL A 181 4.10 -6.47 16.37
CA VAL A 181 4.77 -7.68 15.88
C VAL A 181 5.82 -8.09 16.89
N LYS A 182 5.79 -9.35 17.34
CA LYS A 182 6.65 -9.88 18.42
C LYS A 182 8.14 -9.61 18.17
N ASP A 183 8.59 -9.81 16.94
CA ASP A 183 9.99 -9.67 16.55
C ASP A 183 10.39 -8.26 16.11
N LEU A 184 9.43 -7.30 16.11
CA LEU A 184 9.61 -5.91 15.69
C LEU A 184 9.09 -4.96 16.78
N GLN A 185 9.81 -4.91 17.90
CA GLN A 185 9.41 -4.07 19.02
C GLN A 185 9.23 -2.61 18.60
N GLY A 186 8.09 -2.01 18.95
CA GLY A 186 7.78 -0.61 18.64
C GLY A 186 7.42 -0.34 17.18
N VAL A 187 7.06 -1.36 16.37
CA VAL A 187 6.71 -1.17 14.95
C VAL A 187 5.50 -0.25 14.77
N VAL A 188 4.50 -0.32 15.65
CA VAL A 188 3.33 0.56 15.66
C VAL A 188 3.76 2.04 15.76
N THR A 189 4.61 2.35 16.72
CA THR A 189 5.17 3.69 16.90
C THR A 189 6.04 4.11 15.72
N ASN A 190 6.84 3.20 15.20
CA ASN A 190 7.72 3.47 14.06
C ASN A 190 6.91 3.91 12.84
N GLU A 191 5.90 3.14 12.45
CA GLU A 191 5.07 3.48 11.30
C GLU A 191 4.29 4.77 11.53
N ALA A 192 3.63 4.93 12.69
CA ALA A 192 2.89 6.14 13.02
C ALA A 192 3.78 7.40 13.00
N TYR A 193 4.99 7.30 13.54
CA TYR A 193 5.93 8.42 13.56
C TYR A 193 6.44 8.78 12.16
N CYS A 194 6.83 7.79 11.34
CA CYS A 194 7.28 8.03 9.98
C CYS A 194 6.18 8.63 9.09
N MET A 195 4.93 8.18 9.27
CA MET A 195 3.76 8.74 8.56
C MET A 195 3.48 10.18 9.02
N SER A 196 3.54 10.47 10.33
CA SER A 196 3.39 11.82 10.87
C SER A 196 4.48 12.76 10.35
N LEU A 197 5.72 12.29 10.29
CA LEU A 197 6.84 13.05 9.73
C LEU A 197 6.62 13.36 8.23
N ALA A 198 6.14 12.38 7.45
CA ALA A 198 5.82 12.58 6.04
C ALA A 198 4.70 13.63 5.88
N LYS A 199 3.66 13.59 6.72
CA LYS A 199 2.58 14.58 6.75
C LYS A 199 3.10 15.98 7.05
N ASN A 200 3.95 16.13 8.07
CA ASN A 200 4.55 17.42 8.45
C ASN A 200 5.54 17.95 7.40
N LEU A 201 6.12 17.09 6.56
CA LEU A 201 6.86 17.48 5.37
C LEU A 201 5.95 17.92 4.21
N GLY A 202 4.64 17.83 4.35
CA GLY A 202 3.66 18.21 3.32
C GLY A 202 3.48 17.14 2.24
N PHE A 203 3.78 15.88 2.54
CA PHE A 203 3.49 14.78 1.63
C PHE A 203 2.03 14.37 1.73
N ASP A 204 1.49 13.87 0.63
CA ASP A 204 0.16 13.29 0.59
C ASP A 204 0.21 11.90 1.22
N VAL A 205 -0.32 11.80 2.43
CA VAL A 205 -0.39 10.58 3.24
C VAL A 205 -1.73 10.49 3.94
N PRO A 206 -2.30 9.31 4.14
CA PRO A 206 -3.52 9.14 4.92
C PRO A 206 -3.30 9.51 6.39
N ASP A 207 -4.39 9.90 7.04
CA ASP A 207 -4.38 10.13 8.49
C ASP A 207 -4.09 8.84 9.24
N VAL A 208 -3.26 8.97 10.28
CA VAL A 208 -2.86 7.86 11.15
C VAL A 208 -3.06 8.21 12.62
N ASP A 209 -3.30 7.19 13.43
CA ASP A 209 -3.41 7.32 14.87
C ASP A 209 -2.84 6.07 15.57
N ILE A 210 -2.53 6.19 16.86
CA ILE A 210 -2.23 5.07 17.74
C ILE A 210 -3.38 4.91 18.72
N LEU A 211 -4.10 3.81 18.58
CA LEU A 211 -5.18 3.45 19.49
C LEU A 211 -4.62 2.64 20.67
N LYS A 212 -4.91 3.09 21.88
CA LYS A 212 -4.59 2.31 23.07
C LYS A 212 -5.81 1.50 23.46
N VAL A 213 -5.68 0.18 23.36
CA VAL A 213 -6.72 -0.79 23.70
C VAL A 213 -6.18 -1.66 24.84
N ARG A 214 -6.59 -1.36 26.08
CA ARG A 214 -5.98 -1.92 27.31
C ARG A 214 -4.45 -1.67 27.32
N ASP A 215 -3.66 -2.74 27.34
CA ASP A 215 -2.19 -2.69 27.33
C ASP A 215 -1.58 -2.75 25.93
N LEU A 216 -2.42 -2.81 24.88
CA LEU A 216 -2.00 -2.90 23.49
C LEU A 216 -2.02 -1.53 22.83
N TRP A 217 -0.98 -1.27 22.07
CA TRP A 217 -0.89 -0.11 21.17
C TRP A 217 -1.09 -0.60 19.76
N LEU A 218 -2.10 -0.07 19.08
CA LEU A 218 -2.50 -0.46 17.72
C LEU A 218 -2.29 0.72 16.79
N TYR A 219 -1.69 0.49 15.64
CA TYR A 219 -1.62 1.48 14.58
C TYR A 219 -2.94 1.47 13.82
N ALA A 220 -3.57 2.63 13.64
CA ALA A 220 -4.75 2.81 12.83
C ALA A 220 -4.45 3.78 11.70
N VAL A 221 -4.74 3.37 10.46
CA VAL A 221 -4.59 4.22 9.28
C VAL A 221 -5.91 4.31 8.55
N ARG A 222 -6.29 5.55 8.17
CA ARG A 222 -7.45 5.79 7.30
C ARG A 222 -7.15 5.24 5.91
N ARG A 223 -8.10 4.54 5.32
CA ARG A 223 -7.99 4.04 3.96
C ARG A 223 -8.11 5.20 2.97
N TYR A 224 -7.07 5.44 2.16
CA TYR A 224 -7.08 6.47 1.11
C TYR A 224 -7.94 6.05 -0.10
N ASP A 225 -8.18 4.74 -0.26
CA ASP A 225 -9.02 4.16 -1.30
C ASP A 225 -10.51 4.13 -0.91
N ARG A 226 -10.90 4.96 0.04
CA ARG A 226 -12.29 5.12 0.52
C ARG A 226 -12.65 6.61 0.60
N LYS A 227 -13.70 7.00 -0.09
CA LYS A 227 -14.27 8.34 -0.05
C LYS A 227 -15.59 8.30 0.71
N ILE A 228 -15.69 9.09 1.76
CA ILE A 228 -16.95 9.21 2.54
C ILE A 228 -17.79 10.29 1.87
N GLU A 229 -18.98 9.93 1.43
CA GLU A 229 -19.95 10.80 0.79
C GLU A 229 -21.29 10.78 1.56
N GLU A 230 -22.19 11.70 1.25
CA GLU A 230 -23.52 11.76 1.90
C GLU A 230 -24.32 10.45 1.76
N LYS A 231 -24.17 9.77 0.62
CA LYS A 231 -24.85 8.51 0.31
C LYS A 231 -24.16 7.25 0.84
N GLY A 232 -22.99 7.41 1.44
CA GLY A 232 -22.21 6.28 1.98
C GLY A 232 -20.73 6.33 1.65
N ILE A 233 -20.07 5.17 1.67
CA ILE A 233 -18.65 5.04 1.40
C ILE A 233 -18.46 4.52 -0.02
N VAL A 234 -17.77 5.30 -0.84
CA VAL A 234 -17.36 4.92 -2.20
C VAL A 234 -15.95 4.33 -2.14
N ARG A 235 -15.76 3.19 -2.80
CA ARG A 235 -14.44 2.57 -2.98
C ARG A 235 -13.78 3.14 -4.23
N LEU A 236 -12.53 3.59 -4.13
CA LEU A 236 -11.74 4.06 -5.27
C LEU A 236 -10.97 2.89 -5.87
N VAL A 237 -10.93 2.80 -7.19
CA VAL A 237 -10.11 1.79 -7.86
C VAL A 237 -8.65 2.14 -7.68
N GLN A 238 -7.89 1.17 -7.22
CA GLN A 238 -6.45 1.29 -7.06
C GLN A 238 -5.73 0.04 -7.57
N GLU A 239 -4.48 0.22 -7.92
CA GLU A 239 -3.54 -0.88 -8.16
C GLU A 239 -2.17 -0.54 -7.60
N ASP A 240 -1.44 -1.53 -7.08
CA ASP A 240 -0.04 -1.35 -6.74
C ASP A 240 0.87 -1.47 -7.97
N PHE A 241 2.14 -1.01 -7.85
CA PHE A 241 3.08 -1.06 -8.98
C PHE A 241 3.47 -2.48 -9.40
N CYS A 242 3.22 -3.52 -8.59
CA CYS A 242 3.33 -4.89 -9.07
C CYS A 242 2.21 -5.21 -10.05
N GLN A 243 0.98 -4.82 -9.76
CA GLN A 243 -0.17 -4.98 -10.65
C GLN A 243 0.05 -4.19 -11.95
N ALA A 244 0.38 -2.90 -11.84
CA ALA A 244 0.59 -2.01 -12.97
C ALA A 244 1.74 -2.46 -13.90
N LEU A 245 2.84 -2.94 -13.33
CA LEU A 245 4.00 -3.45 -14.06
C LEU A 245 3.91 -4.94 -14.42
N ASN A 246 2.76 -5.55 -14.23
CA ASN A 246 2.51 -6.97 -14.51
C ASN A 246 3.53 -7.91 -13.80
N ARG A 247 3.74 -7.68 -12.50
CA ARG A 247 4.62 -8.45 -11.62
C ARG A 247 3.79 -9.21 -10.59
N ASN A 248 4.18 -10.41 -10.25
CA ASN A 248 3.59 -11.11 -9.09
C ASN A 248 4.22 -10.62 -7.78
N ALA A 249 3.60 -10.98 -6.64
CA ALA A 249 4.04 -10.54 -5.32
C ALA A 249 5.48 -10.95 -4.96
N GLN A 250 5.97 -12.08 -5.47
CA GLN A 250 7.35 -12.53 -5.27
C GLN A 250 8.37 -11.63 -5.96
N GLN A 251 7.94 -10.87 -6.96
CA GLN A 251 8.78 -9.96 -7.75
C GLN A 251 8.78 -8.52 -7.23
N LYS A 252 8.15 -8.24 -6.08
CA LYS A 252 7.96 -6.88 -5.55
C LYS A 252 9.25 -6.06 -5.36
N TYR A 253 10.40 -6.71 -5.26
CA TYR A 253 11.73 -6.08 -5.22
C TYR A 253 12.46 -6.11 -6.57
N ASN A 254 11.86 -6.71 -7.62
CA ASN A 254 12.46 -6.82 -8.95
C ASN A 254 11.87 -5.78 -9.89
N TYR A 255 12.16 -4.52 -9.65
CA TYR A 255 11.75 -3.39 -10.46
C TYR A 255 12.87 -2.36 -10.55
N SER A 256 12.86 -1.52 -11.58
CA SER A 256 13.76 -0.38 -11.73
C SER A 256 13.01 0.92 -11.49
N LEU A 257 13.73 1.94 -11.06
CA LEU A 257 13.16 3.29 -10.95
C LEU A 257 12.74 3.82 -12.32
N LYS A 258 13.46 3.45 -13.39
CA LYS A 258 13.08 3.79 -14.75
C LYS A 258 11.66 3.31 -15.08
N GLU A 259 11.36 2.02 -14.84
CA GLU A 259 10.01 1.46 -15.07
C GLU A 259 8.94 2.23 -14.28
N CYS A 260 9.21 2.59 -13.03
CA CYS A 260 8.27 3.36 -12.20
C CYS A 260 8.02 4.78 -12.74
N PHE A 261 9.08 5.50 -13.15
CA PHE A 261 8.93 6.83 -13.72
C PHE A 261 8.30 6.81 -15.11
N ASP A 262 8.62 5.80 -15.93
CA ASP A 262 7.99 5.62 -17.24
C ASP A 262 6.50 5.31 -17.11
N LEU A 263 6.11 4.44 -16.15
CA LEU A 263 4.70 4.16 -15.83
C LEU A 263 3.94 5.46 -15.51
N ILE A 264 4.48 6.29 -14.61
CA ILE A 264 3.85 7.58 -14.27
C ILE A 264 3.75 8.51 -15.47
N ARG A 265 4.79 8.59 -16.31
CA ARG A 265 4.77 9.48 -17.48
C ARG A 265 3.75 9.08 -18.53
N ILE A 266 3.50 7.79 -18.68
CA ILE A 266 2.60 7.24 -19.68
C ILE A 266 1.16 7.26 -19.17
N GLU A 267 0.93 6.88 -17.92
CA GLU A 267 -0.40 6.56 -17.42
C GLU A 267 -1.05 7.66 -16.58
N CYS A 268 -0.24 8.51 -15.89
CA CYS A 268 -0.82 9.52 -15.01
C CYS A 268 -1.30 10.76 -15.76
N SER A 269 -2.43 11.31 -15.30
CA SER A 269 -3.03 12.53 -15.84
C SER A 269 -2.18 13.78 -15.58
N ASN A 270 -1.40 13.78 -14.50
CA ASN A 270 -0.45 14.86 -14.20
C ASN A 270 0.97 14.30 -13.96
N PRO A 271 1.66 13.85 -15.03
CA PRO A 271 2.90 13.11 -14.92
C PRO A 271 4.05 13.91 -14.30
N ILE A 272 4.05 15.22 -14.42
CA ILE A 272 5.10 16.08 -13.82
C ILE A 272 4.96 16.09 -12.30
N GLU A 273 3.76 16.32 -11.80
CA GLU A 273 3.49 16.36 -10.37
C GLU A 273 3.68 14.97 -9.73
N ASP A 274 3.15 13.92 -10.36
CA ASP A 274 3.26 12.57 -9.83
C ASP A 274 4.69 12.02 -9.91
N SER A 275 5.49 12.41 -10.92
CA SER A 275 6.94 12.13 -10.93
C SER A 275 7.66 12.85 -9.77
N ARG A 276 7.26 14.09 -9.45
CA ARG A 276 7.82 14.82 -8.31
C ARG A 276 7.45 14.16 -6.97
N LYS A 277 6.20 13.70 -6.83
CA LYS A 277 5.76 12.94 -5.65
C LYS A 277 6.55 11.63 -5.52
N LEU A 278 6.68 10.83 -6.60
CA LEU A 278 7.45 9.60 -6.57
C LEU A 278 8.92 9.85 -6.18
N LEU A 279 9.55 10.89 -6.73
CA LEU A 279 10.91 11.27 -6.34
C LEU A 279 11.00 11.57 -4.84
N ASN A 280 10.06 12.35 -4.31
CA ASN A 280 10.02 12.66 -2.88
C ASN A 280 9.87 11.39 -2.02
N LEU A 281 9.03 10.44 -2.42
CA LEU A 281 8.88 9.15 -1.74
C LEU A 281 10.20 8.36 -1.71
N ILE A 282 10.90 8.28 -2.84
CA ILE A 282 12.18 7.57 -2.96
C ILE A 282 13.24 8.19 -2.04
N LEU A 283 13.35 9.54 -2.08
CA LEU A 283 14.29 10.28 -1.24
C LEU A 283 13.94 10.14 0.24
N PHE A 284 12.66 10.23 0.59
CA PHE A 284 12.19 10.07 1.97
C PHE A 284 12.48 8.65 2.50
N ASN A 285 12.16 7.61 1.73
CA ASN A 285 12.49 6.22 2.08
C ASN A 285 14.02 6.05 2.29
N GLY A 286 14.82 6.73 1.49
CA GLY A 286 16.27 6.79 1.68
C GLY A 286 16.68 7.43 3.01
N LEU A 287 16.04 8.53 3.39
CA LEU A 287 16.36 9.29 4.61
C LEU A 287 15.89 8.59 5.89
N ILE A 288 14.68 8.01 5.89
CA ILE A 288 14.19 7.25 7.06
C ILE A 288 14.82 5.84 7.15
N GLY A 289 15.54 5.40 6.11
CA GLY A 289 16.13 4.06 6.07
C GLY A 289 15.10 2.95 5.91
N ASN A 290 14.15 3.10 4.99
CA ASN A 290 13.12 2.10 4.69
C ASN A 290 13.62 1.09 3.66
N ALA A 291 14.05 -0.10 4.09
CA ALA A 291 14.46 -1.19 3.20
C ALA A 291 13.27 -2.00 2.65
N ASP A 292 12.04 -1.72 3.10
CA ASP A 292 10.81 -2.37 2.66
C ASP A 292 9.98 -1.52 1.67
N GLY A 293 10.54 -0.43 1.18
CA GLY A 293 9.89 0.44 0.17
C GLY A 293 9.87 -0.22 -1.22
N HIS A 294 9.08 -1.29 -1.39
CA HIS A 294 8.99 -2.08 -2.62
C HIS A 294 7.80 -1.66 -3.50
N ALA A 295 7.68 -2.25 -4.71
CA ALA A 295 6.67 -1.89 -5.70
C ALA A 295 5.21 -2.01 -5.18
N LYS A 296 4.92 -2.89 -4.23
CA LYS A 296 3.58 -3.01 -3.62
C LYS A 296 3.27 -1.91 -2.59
N ASN A 297 4.24 -1.07 -2.23
CA ASN A 297 4.05 0.08 -1.34
C ASN A 297 3.94 1.40 -2.12
N ILE A 298 3.71 1.30 -3.43
CA ILE A 298 3.44 2.42 -4.33
C ILE A 298 2.22 2.04 -5.15
N SER A 299 1.19 2.91 -5.18
CA SER A 299 -0.05 2.62 -5.89
C SER A 299 -0.49 3.75 -6.81
N LEU A 300 -1.31 3.41 -7.78
CA LEU A 300 -2.08 4.32 -8.61
C LEU A 300 -3.53 4.30 -8.15
N LEU A 301 -4.22 5.43 -8.29
CA LEU A 301 -5.67 5.56 -8.20
C LEU A 301 -6.23 5.84 -9.58
N HIS A 302 -7.37 5.24 -9.86
CA HIS A 302 -8.10 5.41 -11.11
C HIS A 302 -9.52 5.91 -10.83
N ASP A 303 -9.93 6.94 -11.54
CA ASP A 303 -11.29 7.46 -11.54
C ASP A 303 -11.65 8.00 -12.94
N GLU A 304 -12.82 8.62 -13.06
CA GLU A 304 -13.30 9.26 -14.28
C GLU A 304 -12.41 10.40 -14.79
N ASN A 305 -11.56 10.97 -13.94
CA ASN A 305 -10.62 12.04 -14.29
C ASN A 305 -9.26 11.51 -14.75
N GLY A 306 -9.05 10.20 -14.64
CA GLY A 306 -7.87 9.49 -15.08
C GLY A 306 -7.06 8.84 -13.93
N THR A 307 -5.78 8.69 -14.17
CA THR A 307 -4.86 7.99 -13.26
C THR A 307 -3.98 8.98 -12.51
N THR A 308 -3.80 8.76 -11.20
CA THR A 308 -2.92 9.57 -10.35
C THR A 308 -2.11 8.69 -9.40
N LEU A 309 -0.96 9.19 -8.93
CA LEU A 309 -0.21 8.52 -7.87
C LEU A 309 -0.98 8.61 -6.55
N ALA A 310 -1.21 7.46 -5.92
CA ALA A 310 -1.90 7.38 -4.62
C ALA A 310 -1.11 8.06 -3.48
N PRO A 311 -1.77 8.45 -2.38
CA PRO A 311 -1.10 8.85 -1.16
C PRO A 311 -0.09 7.81 -0.68
N PHE A 312 1.00 8.23 -0.03
CA PHE A 312 2.05 7.31 0.45
C PHE A 312 1.60 6.58 1.71
N TYR A 313 1.97 5.33 1.83
CA TYR A 313 1.62 4.45 2.94
C TYR A 313 2.76 3.47 3.26
N ASP A 314 2.65 2.74 4.37
CA ASP A 314 3.66 1.76 4.84
C ASP A 314 5.08 2.36 4.94
N LEU A 315 5.18 3.59 5.49
CA LEU A 315 6.44 4.28 5.71
C LEU A 315 7.02 3.86 7.08
N VAL A 316 8.10 3.09 7.05
CA VAL A 316 8.73 2.49 8.25
C VAL A 316 10.24 2.64 8.19
N SER A 317 10.87 3.06 9.28
CA SER A 317 12.33 3.00 9.41
C SER A 317 12.78 1.59 9.75
N THR A 318 13.15 0.79 8.75
CA THR A 318 13.64 -0.58 8.99
C THR A 318 15.07 -0.60 9.54
N MET A 319 15.83 0.48 9.36
CA MET A 319 17.20 0.62 9.84
C MET A 319 17.35 0.62 11.36
N VAL A 320 16.27 0.88 12.11
CA VAL A 320 16.26 0.78 13.57
C VAL A 320 16.27 -0.67 14.06
N TYR A 321 16.03 -1.64 13.17
CA TYR A 321 16.03 -3.07 13.50
C TYR A 321 17.28 -3.75 12.91
N PRO A 322 18.16 -4.32 13.74
CA PRO A 322 19.44 -4.86 13.30
C PRO A 322 19.35 -6.09 12.37
N GLN A 323 18.22 -6.80 12.38
CA GLN A 323 17.97 -7.98 11.54
C GLN A 323 17.68 -7.65 10.08
N PHE A 324 17.32 -6.39 9.76
CA PHE A 324 17.03 -6.00 8.39
C PHE A 324 18.29 -5.62 7.59
N THR A 325 18.19 -5.72 6.28
CA THR A 325 19.25 -5.29 5.38
C THR A 325 19.49 -3.78 5.49
N LYS A 326 20.76 -3.37 5.40
CA LYS A 326 21.19 -1.96 5.37
C LYS A 326 21.23 -1.40 3.94
N LYS A 327 20.62 -2.10 2.98
CA LYS A 327 20.57 -1.68 1.58
C LYS A 327 19.19 -1.16 1.21
N MET A 328 19.18 -0.16 0.34
CA MET A 328 17.96 0.37 -0.25
C MET A 328 17.20 -0.72 -1.01
N PRO A 329 15.86 -0.69 -1.01
CA PRO A 329 15.03 -1.72 -1.66
C PRO A 329 15.17 -1.70 -3.18
N MET A 330 15.36 -0.50 -3.77
CA MET A 330 15.52 -0.30 -5.21
C MET A 330 17.01 -0.26 -5.60
N LYS A 331 17.27 -0.50 -6.88
CA LYS A 331 18.60 -0.31 -7.48
C LYS A 331 18.79 1.17 -7.85
N ILE A 332 19.98 1.70 -7.57
CA ILE A 332 20.45 3.00 -8.03
C ILE A 332 21.76 2.78 -8.76
N ALA A 333 21.87 3.25 -9.98
CA ALA A 333 23.01 2.96 -10.86
C ALA A 333 23.28 1.43 -10.95
N GLY A 334 22.23 0.66 -11.22
CA GLY A 334 22.27 -0.79 -11.45
C GLY A 334 22.50 -1.68 -10.21
N LYS A 335 22.68 -1.11 -9.00
CA LYS A 335 22.98 -1.86 -7.77
C LYS A 335 22.16 -1.38 -6.59
N LYS A 336 21.80 -2.29 -5.67
CA LYS A 336 21.26 -1.92 -4.35
C LYS A 336 22.36 -1.27 -3.50
N ARG A 337 22.20 0.01 -3.16
CA ARG A 337 23.15 0.82 -2.40
C ARG A 337 22.86 0.76 -0.91
N GLN A 338 23.90 0.97 -0.08
CA GLN A 338 23.70 1.15 1.37
C GLN A 338 23.09 2.53 1.65
N PHE A 339 22.23 2.59 2.65
CA PHE A 339 21.71 3.85 3.16
C PHE A 339 22.85 4.72 3.68
N GLY A 340 22.77 6.03 3.47
CA GLY A 340 23.79 6.99 3.89
C GLY A 340 25.11 6.95 3.12
N HIS A 341 25.24 6.12 2.07
CA HIS A 341 26.49 5.98 1.30
C HIS A 341 26.33 6.32 -0.20
N LEU A 342 25.31 7.10 -0.54
CA LEU A 342 25.17 7.60 -1.92
C LEU A 342 26.24 8.63 -2.23
N GLN A 343 26.82 8.53 -3.42
CA GLN A 343 27.82 9.45 -3.95
C GLN A 343 27.24 10.25 -5.12
N LYS A 344 27.83 11.38 -5.49
CA LYS A 344 27.34 12.23 -6.58
C LYS A 344 27.10 11.46 -7.89
N HIS A 345 28.05 10.63 -8.31
CA HIS A 345 27.92 9.85 -9.54
C HIS A 345 26.72 8.87 -9.53
N HIS A 346 26.21 8.48 -8.33
CA HIS A 346 24.98 7.71 -8.23
C HIS A 346 23.76 8.57 -8.58
N PHE A 347 23.79 9.87 -8.25
CA PHE A 347 22.73 10.82 -8.62
C PHE A 347 22.80 11.15 -10.12
N ASP A 348 24.01 11.26 -10.69
CA ASP A 348 24.17 11.46 -12.13
C ASP A 348 23.60 10.27 -12.90
N SER A 349 23.98 9.04 -12.53
CA SER A 349 23.42 7.81 -13.14
C SER A 349 21.90 7.66 -12.92
N LEU A 350 21.40 8.01 -11.72
CA LEU A 350 19.97 7.98 -11.43
C LEU A 350 19.22 8.99 -12.31
N SER A 351 19.76 10.19 -12.49
CA SER A 351 19.14 11.21 -13.33
C SER A 351 19.00 10.77 -14.79
N GLU A 352 20.00 10.07 -15.32
CA GLU A 352 19.93 9.45 -16.65
C GLU A 352 18.89 8.32 -16.68
N GLU A 353 18.89 7.45 -15.67
CA GLU A 353 17.96 6.31 -15.57
C GLU A 353 16.50 6.78 -15.55
N ILE A 354 16.18 7.80 -14.76
CA ILE A 354 14.80 8.32 -14.61
C ILE A 354 14.47 9.47 -15.58
N GLY A 355 15.38 9.87 -16.48
CA GLY A 355 15.16 10.93 -17.45
C GLY A 355 14.92 12.30 -16.82
N MET A 356 15.58 12.61 -15.69
CA MET A 356 15.49 13.88 -14.98
C MET A 356 16.84 14.61 -15.01
N LYS A 357 16.86 15.95 -15.13
CA LYS A 357 18.12 16.69 -15.12
C LYS A 357 18.84 16.54 -13.76
N PRO A 358 20.17 16.30 -13.73
CA PRO A 358 20.93 16.10 -12.48
C PRO A 358 20.75 17.22 -11.45
N ASN A 359 20.72 18.47 -11.90
CA ASN A 359 20.56 19.63 -11.01
C ASN A 359 19.17 19.66 -10.33
N ILE A 360 18.12 19.18 -10.99
CA ILE A 360 16.77 19.07 -10.41
C ILE A 360 16.76 18.01 -9.31
N LEU A 361 17.33 16.83 -9.60
CA LEU A 361 17.42 15.71 -8.66
C LEU A 361 18.25 16.08 -7.43
N ILE A 362 19.44 16.68 -7.63
CA ILE A 362 20.33 17.11 -6.54
C ILE A 362 19.66 18.20 -5.69
N LYS A 363 19.00 19.18 -6.33
CA LYS A 363 18.28 20.24 -5.62
C LYS A 363 17.12 19.67 -4.79
N ALA A 364 16.37 18.72 -5.33
CA ALA A 364 15.29 18.05 -4.58
C ALA A 364 15.84 17.28 -3.38
N ALA A 365 16.92 16.52 -3.56
CA ALA A 365 17.56 15.76 -2.49
C ALA A 365 18.10 16.65 -1.37
N LEU A 366 18.82 17.74 -1.71
CA LEU A 366 19.32 18.71 -0.74
C LEU A 366 18.19 19.45 0.00
N ASN A 367 17.16 19.87 -0.73
CA ASN A 367 16.00 20.52 -0.12
C ASN A 367 15.31 19.61 0.91
N LEU A 368 15.04 18.36 0.55
CA LEU A 368 14.41 17.42 1.45
C LEU A 368 15.31 17.09 2.65
N ALA A 369 16.62 16.86 2.43
CA ALA A 369 17.57 16.57 3.50
C ALA A 369 17.70 17.72 4.51
N ASN A 370 17.67 18.98 4.07
CA ASN A 370 17.68 20.12 4.98
C ASN A 370 16.35 20.29 5.72
N ARG A 371 15.22 20.16 5.01
CA ARG A 371 13.89 20.30 5.62
C ARG A 371 13.59 19.22 6.65
N ILE A 372 13.94 17.96 6.37
CA ILE A 372 13.63 16.84 7.26
C ILE A 372 14.32 17.02 8.62
N MET A 373 15.51 17.60 8.69
CA MET A 373 16.21 17.86 9.96
C MET A 373 15.39 18.73 10.91
N THR A 374 14.85 19.86 10.41
CA THR A 374 14.01 20.77 11.19
C THR A 374 12.64 20.15 11.51
N VAL A 375 12.00 19.54 10.50
CA VAL A 375 10.65 18.96 10.66
C VAL A 375 10.67 17.77 11.62
N THR A 376 11.74 16.99 11.65
CA THR A 376 11.93 15.88 12.60
C THR A 376 11.87 16.35 14.05
N GLU A 377 12.48 17.50 14.40
CA GLU A 377 12.45 18.04 15.76
C GLU A 377 11.03 18.46 16.17
N ILE A 378 10.32 19.14 15.27
CA ILE A 378 8.93 19.55 15.48
C ILE A 378 8.04 18.33 15.66
N THR A 379 8.10 17.39 14.71
CA THR A 379 7.29 16.16 14.73
C THR A 379 7.56 15.33 15.98
N ALA A 380 8.81 15.21 16.41
CA ALA A 380 9.15 14.47 17.63
C ALA A 380 8.54 15.12 18.87
N THR A 381 8.52 16.46 18.92
CA THR A 381 7.92 17.20 20.05
C THR A 381 6.41 16.98 20.10
N GLU A 382 5.72 17.13 18.97
CA GLU A 382 4.28 16.91 18.84
C GLU A 382 3.91 15.46 19.17
N PHE A 383 4.63 14.50 18.59
CA PHE A 383 4.38 13.07 18.78
C PHE A 383 4.59 12.64 20.25
N LYS A 384 5.66 13.15 20.90
CA LYS A 384 5.92 12.88 22.31
C LYS A 384 4.89 13.55 23.24
N ALA A 385 4.38 14.71 22.86
CA ALA A 385 3.29 15.37 23.61
C ALA A 385 1.99 14.56 23.55
N GLN A 386 1.69 13.94 22.40
CA GLN A 386 0.48 13.15 22.20
C GLN A 386 0.57 11.74 22.82
N TYR A 387 1.70 11.05 22.65
CA TYR A 387 1.84 9.63 22.97
C TYR A 387 2.84 9.32 24.10
N GLY A 388 3.49 10.33 24.64
CA GLY A 388 4.53 10.20 25.67
C GLY A 388 5.95 10.02 25.09
N SER A 389 6.94 9.96 25.99
CA SER A 389 8.35 9.75 25.61
C SER A 389 8.56 8.32 25.12
N ILE A 390 9.02 8.18 23.86
CA ILE A 390 9.13 6.89 23.19
C ILE A 390 10.54 6.76 22.59
N GLU A 391 11.31 5.81 23.08
CA GLU A 391 12.69 5.52 22.63
C GLU A 391 12.77 5.27 21.10
N MET A 392 11.73 4.69 20.48
CA MET A 392 11.68 4.42 19.05
C MET A 392 11.81 5.71 18.23
N VAL A 393 11.20 6.81 18.68
CA VAL A 393 11.29 8.12 18.01
C VAL A 393 12.76 8.61 17.98
N ASP A 394 13.47 8.47 19.08
CA ASP A 394 14.87 8.90 19.17
C ASP A 394 15.81 8.03 18.29
N LYS A 395 15.53 6.74 18.20
CA LYS A 395 16.25 5.83 17.28
C LYS A 395 16.04 6.24 15.81
N ILE A 396 14.80 6.52 15.41
CA ILE A 396 14.47 6.94 14.04
C ILE A 396 15.14 8.28 13.73
N ASN A 397 15.08 9.25 14.65
CA ASN A 397 15.70 10.56 14.48
C ASN A 397 17.22 10.46 14.32
N SER A 398 17.87 9.55 15.01
CA SER A 398 19.30 9.27 14.86
C SER A 398 19.63 8.75 13.46
N VAL A 399 18.81 7.83 12.92
CA VAL A 399 18.93 7.32 11.55
C VAL A 399 18.76 8.43 10.53
N ILE A 400 17.71 9.24 10.67
CA ILE A 400 17.41 10.36 9.76
C ILE A 400 18.55 11.39 9.77
N SER A 401 19.02 11.78 10.96
CA SER A 401 20.10 12.76 11.11
C SER A 401 21.39 12.29 10.45
N PHE A 402 21.74 11.02 10.60
CA PHE A 402 22.91 10.42 9.94
C PHE A 402 22.77 10.44 8.42
N HIS A 403 21.64 9.98 7.88
CA HIS A 403 21.44 9.92 6.42
C HIS A 403 21.34 11.32 5.79
N ALA A 404 20.65 12.25 6.45
CA ALA A 404 20.50 13.62 5.94
C ALA A 404 21.84 14.35 5.91
N ARG A 405 22.66 14.29 6.98
CA ARG A 405 23.99 14.90 7.01
C ARG A 405 24.89 14.29 5.95
N SER A 406 24.96 12.96 5.85
CA SER A 406 25.76 12.29 4.81
C SER A 406 25.38 12.74 3.40
N LEU A 407 24.07 12.89 3.14
CA LEU A 407 23.57 13.35 1.85
C LEU A 407 23.94 14.81 1.57
N ILE A 408 23.79 15.71 2.56
CA ILE A 408 24.16 17.12 2.46
C ILE A 408 25.67 17.25 2.20
N ASP A 409 26.52 16.58 2.99
CA ASP A 409 27.97 16.63 2.85
C ASP A 409 28.41 16.15 1.47
N THR A 410 27.82 15.05 0.98
CA THR A 410 28.11 14.49 -0.34
C THR A 410 27.74 15.43 -1.47
N LEU A 411 26.57 16.08 -1.41
CA LEU A 411 26.05 16.87 -2.53
C LEU A 411 26.47 18.33 -2.48
N SER A 412 26.73 18.91 -1.29
CA SER A 412 27.20 20.31 -1.15
C SER A 412 28.65 20.52 -1.59
N ALA A 413 29.46 19.48 -1.59
CA ALA A 413 30.85 19.52 -2.06
C ALA A 413 30.97 19.81 -3.59
N TYR A 414 29.86 19.79 -4.33
CA TYR A 414 29.83 19.98 -5.77
C TYR A 414 28.99 21.21 -6.13
N PRO A 415 29.60 22.26 -6.72
CA PRO A 415 28.85 23.43 -7.16
C PRO A 415 27.81 23.01 -8.21
N VAL A 416 26.56 23.34 -7.97
CA VAL A 416 25.49 23.22 -8.97
C VAL A 416 25.85 24.23 -10.07
N GLN A 417 26.35 23.76 -11.21
CA GLN A 417 26.54 24.62 -12.38
C GLN A 417 25.19 25.26 -12.70
N LYS A 418 25.20 26.61 -12.78
CA LYS A 418 24.01 27.45 -13.04
C LYS A 418 23.42 27.18 -14.42
#